data_8b90e3d9f631d34b0d5e44727beb3215
#
_entry.id   8b90e3d9f631d34b0d5e44727beb3215
#
_cell.length_a   1.000
_cell.length_b   1.000
_cell.length_c   1.000
_cell.angle_alpha   90.00
_cell.angle_beta   90.00
_cell.angle_gamma   90.00
#
_symmetry.space_group_name_H-M   'P 1'
#
loop_
_entity.id
_entity.type
_entity.pdbx_description
1 polymer ?
#
loop_
_entity_poly.entity_id
_entity_poly.type
_entity_poly.pdbx_seq_one_letter_code
_entity_poly.pdbx_strand_id
1 'polypeptide(L)'
;MCNLLDVMPLLFIQYGDLGTGIVTQNCQQMADRLSPKDGEGNIIENTRVEPCRVTRALDIMEAYGLISRPETIIDPVTGYCMPCHVVINDRFWELIGVNMDRLINQRNTRLAAQAEALGIITIGDTASVNAARRRWYDNNDMRILISRREKAVRSKHYRRLGQLPLDERRNAIAKLLRARSVHNWMRLSVDEFDRLVWQHLRQLDLGPDKPCCVC
;
A
#
# COMPACT_ATOMS: atom_id res chain seq x y z
N MET A 1 3.16 -20.23 -22.27
CA MET A 1 2.52 -19.51 -21.16
C MET A 1 3.38 -19.73 -19.93
N CYS A 2 4.14 -18.74 -19.46
CA CYS A 2 4.93 -18.89 -18.22
C CYS A 2 3.99 -19.17 -17.04
N ASN A 3 4.33 -20.20 -16.26
CA ASN A 3 3.62 -20.46 -15.02
C ASN A 3 3.95 -19.32 -14.03
N LEU A 4 2.93 -18.70 -13.42
CA LEU A 4 3.16 -17.63 -12.43
C LEU A 4 4.07 -18.09 -11.28
N LEU A 5 3.99 -19.35 -10.91
CA LEU A 5 4.83 -19.94 -9.86
C LEU A 5 6.33 -19.89 -10.18
N ASP A 6 6.71 -19.86 -11.46
CA ASP A 6 8.12 -19.79 -11.87
C ASP A 6 8.70 -18.38 -11.75
N VAL A 7 7.84 -17.36 -11.84
CA VAL A 7 8.24 -15.94 -11.84
C VAL A 7 8.08 -15.28 -10.47
N MET A 8 7.15 -15.77 -9.64
CA MET A 8 6.90 -15.24 -8.29
C MET A 8 8.15 -15.23 -7.39
N PRO A 9 9.02 -16.24 -7.41
CA PRO A 9 10.26 -16.22 -6.62
C PRO A 9 11.15 -15.01 -6.91
N LEU A 10 11.30 -14.62 -8.18
CA LEU A 10 12.09 -13.46 -8.57
C LEU A 10 11.51 -12.16 -8.01
N LEU A 11 10.18 -12.05 -8.04
CA LEU A 11 9.49 -10.89 -7.47
C LEU A 11 9.68 -10.83 -5.94
N PHE A 12 9.65 -11.96 -5.25
CA PHE A 12 9.88 -12.02 -3.81
C PHE A 12 11.31 -11.66 -3.43
N ILE A 13 12.30 -12.10 -4.20
CA ILE A 13 13.70 -11.72 -4.00
C ILE A 13 13.87 -10.20 -4.20
N GLN A 14 13.20 -9.63 -5.18
CA GLN A 14 13.34 -8.22 -5.51
C GLN A 14 12.63 -7.29 -4.50
N TYR A 15 11.45 -7.68 -4.00
CA TYR A 15 10.58 -6.82 -3.18
C TYR A 15 10.41 -7.29 -1.74
N GLY A 16 10.97 -8.42 -1.38
CA GLY A 16 11.00 -8.90 0.00
C GLY A 16 12.08 -8.17 0.80
N ASP A 17 11.71 -7.72 2.00
CA ASP A 17 12.71 -7.22 2.94
C ASP A 17 13.47 -8.38 3.56
N LEU A 18 14.78 -8.42 3.40
CA LEU A 18 15.62 -9.51 3.88
C LEU A 18 15.54 -9.70 5.40
N GLY A 19 15.42 -8.60 6.15
CA GLY A 19 15.36 -8.64 7.62
C GLY A 19 14.09 -9.28 8.14
N THR A 20 12.94 -8.85 7.63
CA THR A 20 11.62 -9.28 8.10
C THR A 20 11.01 -10.40 7.26
N GLY A 21 11.45 -10.58 6.02
CA GLY A 21 10.83 -11.46 5.04
C GLY A 21 9.50 -10.93 4.49
N ILE A 22 9.11 -9.71 4.81
CA ILE A 22 7.83 -9.13 4.37
C ILE A 22 7.97 -8.64 2.94
N VAL A 23 7.02 -9.03 2.07
CA VAL A 23 6.88 -8.51 0.71
C VAL A 23 6.02 -7.26 0.75
N THR A 24 6.57 -6.13 0.31
CA THR A 24 5.92 -4.82 0.41
C THR A 24 4.90 -4.54 -0.70
N GLN A 25 4.78 -5.45 -1.67
CA GLN A 25 3.87 -5.32 -2.81
C GLN A 25 2.50 -5.92 -2.49
N ASN A 26 1.42 -5.24 -2.89
CA ASN A 26 0.08 -5.82 -2.88
C ASN A 26 -0.19 -6.65 -4.15
N CYS A 27 -1.29 -7.44 -4.17
CA CYS A 27 -1.62 -8.32 -5.30
C CYS A 27 -1.76 -7.57 -6.63
N GLN A 28 -2.29 -6.34 -6.63
CA GLN A 28 -2.39 -5.52 -7.85
C GLN A 28 -1.01 -5.12 -8.36
N GLN A 29 -0.14 -4.64 -7.48
CA GLN A 29 1.23 -4.29 -7.84
C GLN A 29 2.02 -5.48 -8.32
N MET A 30 1.84 -6.65 -7.71
CA MET A 30 2.44 -7.91 -8.17
C MET A 30 1.93 -8.27 -9.57
N ALA A 31 0.63 -8.18 -9.79
CA ALA A 31 0.01 -8.45 -11.09
C ALA A 31 0.54 -7.52 -12.19
N ASP A 32 0.62 -6.21 -11.91
CA ASP A 32 1.12 -5.21 -12.85
C ASP A 32 2.61 -5.43 -13.19
N ARG A 33 3.41 -5.92 -12.23
CA ARG A 33 4.82 -6.24 -12.45
C ARG A 33 5.05 -7.53 -13.23
N LEU A 34 4.18 -8.52 -13.02
CA LEU A 34 4.20 -9.80 -13.71
C LEU A 34 3.56 -9.73 -15.10
N SER A 35 2.84 -8.65 -15.40
CA SER A 35 2.25 -8.40 -16.71
C SER A 35 3.31 -8.07 -17.74
N PRO A 36 3.26 -8.67 -18.95
CA PRO A 36 4.12 -8.30 -20.06
C PRO A 36 3.99 -6.81 -20.40
N LYS A 37 5.11 -6.19 -20.76
CA LYS A 37 5.19 -4.79 -21.11
C LYS A 37 5.68 -4.62 -22.54
N ASP A 38 5.21 -3.57 -23.18
CA ASP A 38 5.72 -3.13 -24.49
C ASP A 38 7.09 -2.44 -24.38
N GLY A 39 7.64 -2.00 -25.51
CA GLY A 39 8.94 -1.32 -25.56
C GLY A 39 8.95 0.05 -24.84
N GLU A 40 7.79 0.61 -24.54
CA GLU A 40 7.61 1.87 -23.80
C GLU A 40 7.37 1.65 -22.31
N GLY A 41 7.24 0.39 -21.86
CA GLY A 41 7.00 0.02 -20.47
C GLY A 41 5.52 -0.03 -20.07
N ASN A 42 4.58 0.11 -20.99
CA ASN A 42 3.15 0.00 -20.72
C ASN A 42 2.72 -1.47 -20.72
N ILE A 43 1.72 -1.80 -19.88
CA ILE A 43 1.18 -3.16 -19.82
C ILE A 43 0.41 -3.46 -21.10
N ILE A 44 0.71 -4.61 -21.72
CA ILE A 44 -0.03 -5.11 -22.88
C ILE A 44 -1.35 -5.70 -22.39
N GLU A 45 -2.46 -4.98 -22.59
CA GLU A 45 -3.79 -5.30 -22.01
C GLU A 45 -4.25 -6.73 -22.27
N ASN A 46 -4.05 -7.27 -23.49
CA ASN A 46 -4.48 -8.64 -23.83
C ASN A 46 -3.71 -9.74 -23.09
N THR A 47 -2.59 -9.42 -22.45
CA THR A 47 -1.73 -10.37 -21.73
C THR A 47 -1.59 -10.00 -20.26
N ARG A 48 -2.38 -9.05 -19.79
CA ARG A 48 -2.38 -8.57 -18.40
C ARG A 48 -2.62 -9.71 -17.43
N VAL A 49 -1.80 -9.78 -16.40
CA VAL A 49 -2.01 -10.71 -15.29
C VAL A 49 -3.07 -10.15 -14.35
N GLU A 50 -4.13 -10.92 -14.14
CA GLU A 50 -5.19 -10.53 -13.20
C GLU A 50 -4.77 -10.76 -11.75
N PRO A 51 -5.13 -9.86 -10.80
CA PRO A 51 -4.81 -10.03 -9.38
C PRO A 51 -5.29 -11.34 -8.77
N CYS A 52 -6.44 -11.87 -9.25
CA CYS A 52 -6.97 -13.15 -8.79
C CYS A 52 -6.05 -14.33 -9.12
N ARG A 53 -5.28 -14.26 -10.23
CA ARG A 53 -4.28 -15.27 -10.56
C ARG A 53 -3.09 -15.22 -9.61
N VAL A 54 -2.68 -14.00 -9.20
CA VAL A 54 -1.64 -13.80 -8.18
C VAL A 54 -2.12 -14.38 -6.85
N THR A 55 -3.36 -14.09 -6.43
CA THR A 55 -3.92 -14.64 -5.19
C THR A 55 -3.90 -16.17 -5.20
N ARG A 56 -4.33 -16.82 -6.28
CA ARG A 56 -4.27 -18.29 -6.40
C ARG A 56 -2.83 -18.84 -6.34
N ALA A 57 -1.86 -18.14 -6.92
CA ALA A 57 -0.47 -18.53 -6.81
C ALA A 57 0.05 -18.41 -5.37
N LEU A 58 -0.35 -17.35 -4.66
CA LEU A 58 -0.04 -17.19 -3.24
C LEU A 58 -0.70 -18.29 -2.39
N ASP A 59 -1.95 -18.68 -2.67
CA ASP A 59 -2.64 -19.77 -1.97
C ASP A 59 -1.87 -21.08 -2.10
N ILE A 60 -1.37 -21.38 -3.31
CA ILE A 60 -0.54 -22.57 -3.56
C ILE A 60 0.78 -22.47 -2.78
N MET A 61 1.48 -21.35 -2.84
CA MET A 61 2.75 -21.16 -2.13
C MET A 61 2.59 -21.27 -0.62
N GLU A 62 1.48 -20.76 -0.08
CA GLU A 62 1.15 -20.88 1.34
C GLU A 62 0.84 -22.33 1.75
N ALA A 63 0.08 -23.06 0.93
CA ALA A 63 -0.19 -24.48 1.15
C ALA A 63 1.09 -25.34 1.18
N TYR A 64 2.12 -24.94 0.43
CA TYR A 64 3.45 -25.58 0.48
C TYR A 64 4.34 -25.04 1.61
N GLY A 65 3.86 -24.08 2.40
CA GLY A 65 4.61 -23.48 3.51
C GLY A 65 5.76 -22.58 3.08
N LEU A 66 5.78 -22.12 1.82
CA LEU A 66 6.82 -21.25 1.28
C LEU A 66 6.64 -19.80 1.75
N ILE A 67 5.41 -19.42 1.97
CA ILE A 67 5.01 -18.12 2.51
C ILE A 67 3.99 -18.29 3.63
N SER A 68 3.75 -17.24 4.37
CA SER A 68 2.62 -17.12 5.29
C SER A 68 1.94 -15.78 5.11
N ARG A 69 0.62 -15.74 5.32
CA ARG A 69 -0.18 -14.52 5.32
C ARG A 69 -0.84 -14.39 6.68
N PRO A 70 -0.49 -13.37 7.47
CA PRO A 70 -1.15 -13.14 8.74
C PRO A 70 -2.65 -12.87 8.53
N GLU A 71 -3.45 -13.13 9.54
CA GLU A 71 -4.89 -12.89 9.51
C GLU A 71 -5.22 -11.45 9.13
N THR A 72 -6.24 -11.30 8.30
CA THR A 72 -6.72 -9.99 7.87
C THR A 72 -7.45 -9.29 9.02
N ILE A 73 -6.98 -8.13 9.40
CA ILE A 73 -7.60 -7.28 10.42
C ILE A 73 -8.65 -6.38 9.76
N ILE A 74 -9.83 -6.27 10.37
CA ILE A 74 -10.87 -5.34 9.93
C ILE A 74 -10.80 -4.08 10.78
N ASP A 75 -10.72 -2.90 10.13
CA ASP A 75 -10.82 -1.62 10.84
C ASP A 75 -12.24 -1.42 11.39
N PRO A 76 -12.44 -1.37 12.71
CA PRO A 76 -13.78 -1.26 13.30
C PRO A 76 -14.47 0.08 13.00
N VAL A 77 -13.72 1.11 12.58
CA VAL A 77 -14.26 2.44 12.28
C VAL A 77 -14.77 2.54 10.85
N THR A 78 -14.04 1.97 9.89
CA THR A 78 -14.38 2.06 8.46
C THR A 78 -15.00 0.78 7.91
N GLY A 79 -14.88 -0.35 8.60
CA GLY A 79 -15.30 -1.67 8.13
C GLY A 79 -14.42 -2.24 7.01
N TYR A 80 -13.30 -1.58 6.66
CA TYR A 80 -12.42 -2.06 5.60
C TYR A 80 -11.41 -3.07 6.12
N CYS A 81 -11.18 -4.13 5.34
CA CYS A 81 -10.10 -5.06 5.60
C CYS A 81 -8.74 -4.39 5.42
N MET A 82 -7.82 -4.63 6.37
CA MET A 82 -6.42 -4.24 6.23
C MET A 82 -5.76 -5.05 5.10
N PRO A 83 -4.74 -4.51 4.43
CA PRO A 83 -4.02 -5.27 3.43
C PRO A 83 -3.41 -6.53 4.04
N CYS A 84 -3.59 -7.66 3.36
CA CYS A 84 -2.90 -8.88 3.73
C CYS A 84 -1.44 -8.77 3.27
N HIS A 85 -0.51 -8.99 4.20
CA HIS A 85 0.91 -8.97 3.91
C HIS A 85 1.40 -10.38 3.65
N VAL A 86 2.35 -10.52 2.74
CA VAL A 86 3.01 -11.79 2.44
C VAL A 86 4.34 -11.83 3.18
N VAL A 87 4.58 -12.91 3.91
CA VAL A 87 5.85 -13.16 4.61
C VAL A 87 6.52 -14.37 4.00
N ILE A 88 7.76 -14.21 3.58
CA ILE A 88 8.59 -15.29 3.02
C ILE A 88 9.09 -16.15 4.19
N ASN A 89 8.81 -17.46 4.14
CA ASN A 89 9.27 -18.43 5.12
C ASN A 89 10.66 -18.98 4.74
N ASP A 90 11.36 -19.56 5.72
CA ASP A 90 12.72 -20.10 5.49
C ASP A 90 12.71 -21.22 4.46
N ARG A 91 11.66 -22.05 4.43
CA ARG A 91 11.46 -23.11 3.40
C ARG A 91 11.52 -22.60 1.95
N PHE A 92 11.10 -21.36 1.70
CA PHE A 92 11.22 -20.76 0.38
C PHE A 92 12.70 -20.59 -0.01
N TRP A 93 13.53 -20.10 0.90
CA TRP A 93 14.96 -19.89 0.67
C TRP A 93 15.71 -21.18 0.50
N GLU A 94 15.35 -22.21 1.27
CA GLU A 94 15.87 -23.58 1.12
C GLU A 94 15.55 -24.15 -0.26
N LEU A 95 14.29 -23.99 -0.71
CA LEU A 95 13.81 -24.50 -2.02
C LEU A 95 14.61 -23.91 -3.19
N ILE A 96 14.94 -22.62 -3.13
CA ILE A 96 15.72 -21.96 -4.20
C ILE A 96 17.25 -22.11 -4.03
N GLY A 97 17.69 -22.91 -3.06
CA GLY A 97 19.09 -23.28 -2.87
C GLY A 97 19.94 -22.19 -2.20
N VAL A 98 19.34 -21.29 -1.43
CA VAL A 98 20.07 -20.26 -0.68
C VAL A 98 20.76 -20.91 0.54
N ASN A 99 22.03 -20.53 0.76
CA ASN A 99 22.74 -20.93 1.97
C ASN A 99 22.11 -20.26 3.21
N MET A 100 21.46 -21.07 4.05
CA MET A 100 20.69 -20.59 5.18
C MET A 100 21.55 -19.92 6.27
N ASP A 101 22.77 -20.42 6.53
CA ASP A 101 23.66 -19.80 7.52
C ASP A 101 24.06 -18.39 7.09
N ARG A 102 24.36 -18.22 5.80
CA ARG A 102 24.67 -16.91 5.22
C ARG A 102 23.44 -15.97 5.25
N LEU A 103 22.28 -16.48 4.94
CA LEU A 103 21.02 -15.74 4.99
C LEU A 103 20.72 -15.25 6.41
N ILE A 104 20.83 -16.13 7.41
CA ILE A 104 20.61 -15.81 8.83
C ILE A 104 21.59 -14.74 9.31
N ASN A 105 22.86 -14.86 8.96
CA ASN A 105 23.88 -13.87 9.32
C ASN A 105 23.59 -12.49 8.68
N GLN A 106 23.23 -12.46 7.41
CA GLN A 106 22.85 -11.21 6.72
C GLN A 106 21.57 -10.60 7.31
N ARG A 107 20.58 -11.42 7.64
CA ARG A 107 19.33 -11.01 8.30
C ARG A 107 19.62 -10.36 9.66
N ASN A 108 20.42 -11.02 10.48
CA ASN A 108 20.80 -10.53 11.81
C ASN A 108 21.55 -9.20 11.72
N THR A 109 22.52 -9.09 10.81
CA THR A 109 23.26 -7.85 10.58
C THR A 109 22.31 -6.70 10.18
N ARG A 110 21.38 -6.97 9.27
CA ARG A 110 20.41 -5.96 8.82
C ARG A 110 19.45 -5.54 9.93
N LEU A 111 18.96 -6.50 10.73
CA LEU A 111 18.07 -6.22 11.87
C LEU A 111 18.78 -5.42 12.96
N ALA A 112 20.06 -5.72 13.23
CA ALA A 112 20.89 -4.94 14.17
C ALA A 112 21.06 -3.50 13.69
N ALA A 113 21.41 -3.29 12.43
CA ALA A 113 21.55 -1.95 11.84
C ALA A 113 20.22 -1.16 11.86
N GLN A 114 19.08 -1.82 11.62
CA GLN A 114 17.77 -1.19 11.73
C GLN A 114 17.43 -0.80 13.17
N ALA A 115 17.75 -1.65 14.14
CA ALA A 115 17.54 -1.37 15.55
C ALA A 115 18.39 -0.19 16.01
N GLU A 116 19.65 -0.13 15.60
CA GLU A 116 20.56 0.98 15.87
C GLU A 116 20.05 2.30 15.29
N ALA A 117 19.63 2.29 14.03
CA ALA A 117 19.04 3.47 13.37
C ALA A 117 17.77 4.00 14.06
N LEU A 118 17.03 3.14 14.75
CA LEU A 118 15.86 3.50 15.55
C LEU A 118 16.19 3.89 16.99
N GLY A 119 17.47 3.89 17.38
CA GLY A 119 17.91 4.18 18.77
C GLY A 119 17.45 3.13 19.79
N ILE A 120 17.18 1.91 19.35
CA ILE A 120 16.70 0.81 20.22
C ILE A 120 17.92 0.13 20.84
N ILE A 121 18.19 0.45 22.10
CA ILE A 121 19.41 -0.02 22.83
C ILE A 121 19.19 -1.38 23.51
N THR A 122 18.16 -2.10 23.20
CA THR A 122 17.83 -3.35 23.96
C THR A 122 18.47 -4.58 23.32
N ILE A 123 19.34 -5.21 24.06
CA ILE A 123 20.01 -6.47 23.72
C ILE A 123 19.00 -7.62 23.86
N GLY A 124 18.84 -8.44 22.84
CA GLY A 124 18.13 -9.72 22.86
C GLY A 124 16.81 -9.74 22.10
N ASP A 125 15.72 -9.19 22.63
CA ASP A 125 14.37 -9.38 22.05
C ASP A 125 14.04 -8.43 20.89
N THR A 126 14.70 -7.29 20.79
CA THR A 126 14.42 -6.27 19.78
C THR A 126 15.03 -6.55 18.42
N ALA A 127 16.07 -7.36 18.37
CA ALA A 127 16.69 -7.82 17.14
C ALA A 127 16.05 -9.10 16.57
N SER A 128 15.02 -9.64 17.21
CA SER A 128 14.32 -10.81 16.67
C SER A 128 13.52 -10.44 15.42
N VAL A 129 13.47 -11.38 14.46
CA VAL A 129 12.65 -11.26 13.24
C VAL A 129 11.19 -10.95 13.59
N ASN A 130 10.66 -11.60 14.62
CA ASN A 130 9.27 -11.41 15.04
C ASN A 130 9.02 -10.00 15.61
N ALA A 131 9.94 -9.46 16.42
CA ALA A 131 9.83 -8.10 16.91
C ALA A 131 9.93 -7.07 15.77
N ALA A 132 10.82 -7.30 14.79
CA ALA A 132 10.93 -6.45 13.60
C ALA A 132 9.66 -6.50 12.73
N ARG A 133 9.08 -7.69 12.53
CA ARG A 133 7.79 -7.87 11.84
C ARG A 133 6.67 -7.14 12.55
N ARG A 134 6.55 -7.27 13.86
CA ARG A 134 5.53 -6.58 14.67
C ARG A 134 5.64 -5.07 14.51
N ARG A 135 6.84 -4.49 14.68
CA ARG A 135 7.06 -3.04 14.46
C ARG A 135 6.67 -2.60 13.05
N TRP A 136 7.00 -3.41 12.05
CA TRP A 136 6.65 -3.10 10.67
C TRP A 136 5.13 -3.07 10.48
N TYR A 137 4.40 -4.07 11.00
CA TYR A 137 2.95 -4.12 10.94
C TYR A 137 2.33 -2.92 11.67
N ASP A 138 2.72 -2.66 12.90
CA ASP A 138 2.18 -1.56 13.69
C ASP A 138 2.34 -0.22 12.96
N ASN A 139 3.51 0.06 12.43
CA ASN A 139 3.79 1.30 11.70
C ASN A 139 3.03 1.38 10.36
N ASN A 140 3.02 0.29 9.59
CA ASN A 140 2.39 0.27 8.27
C ASN A 140 0.87 0.30 8.39
N ASP A 141 0.31 -0.49 9.29
CA ASP A 141 -1.13 -0.57 9.50
C ASP A 141 -1.68 0.74 10.05
N MET A 142 -0.99 1.37 11.00
CA MET A 142 -1.36 2.70 11.48
C MET A 142 -1.37 3.76 10.37
N ARG A 143 -0.36 3.77 9.48
CA ARG A 143 -0.33 4.68 8.32
C ARG A 143 -1.53 4.45 7.40
N ILE A 144 -1.83 3.19 7.10
CA ILE A 144 -2.94 2.81 6.23
C ILE A 144 -4.28 3.20 6.88
N LEU A 145 -4.46 2.92 8.18
CA LEU A 145 -5.66 3.28 8.92
C LEU A 145 -5.90 4.80 8.91
N ILE A 146 -4.88 5.58 9.24
CA ILE A 146 -4.97 7.06 9.22
C ILE A 146 -5.37 7.54 7.82
N SER A 147 -4.65 7.10 6.78
CA SER A 147 -4.93 7.49 5.40
C SER A 147 -6.35 7.13 4.94
N ARG A 148 -6.82 5.92 5.30
CA ARG A 148 -8.18 5.47 4.95
C ARG A 148 -9.25 6.26 5.70
N ARG A 149 -9.07 6.50 6.99
CA ARG A 149 -10.00 7.31 7.80
C ARG A 149 -10.09 8.74 7.29
N GLU A 150 -8.96 9.35 6.96
CA GLU A 150 -8.96 10.67 6.33
C GLU A 150 -9.66 10.69 4.97
N LYS A 151 -9.45 9.64 4.14
CA LYS A 151 -10.14 9.49 2.85
C LYS A 151 -11.64 9.31 3.04
N ALA A 152 -12.07 8.51 4.04
CA ALA A 152 -13.48 8.32 4.37
C ALA A 152 -14.15 9.62 4.84
N VAL A 153 -13.48 10.38 5.71
CA VAL A 153 -13.96 11.70 6.16
C VAL A 153 -14.10 12.65 4.98
N ARG A 154 -13.08 12.72 4.11
CA ARG A 154 -13.12 13.53 2.88
C ARG A 154 -14.27 13.11 1.97
N SER A 155 -14.42 11.82 1.72
CA SER A 155 -15.50 11.29 0.86
C SER A 155 -16.89 11.63 1.42
N LYS A 156 -17.08 11.47 2.75
CA LYS A 156 -18.33 11.86 3.41
C LYS A 156 -18.62 13.36 3.28
N HIS A 157 -17.59 14.17 3.43
CA HIS A 157 -17.70 15.61 3.26
C HIS A 157 -18.07 15.99 1.81
N TYR A 158 -17.42 15.39 0.82
CA TYR A 158 -17.73 15.60 -0.61
C TYR A 158 -19.13 15.15 -0.98
N ARG A 159 -19.61 14.02 -0.45
CA ARG A 159 -21.00 13.58 -0.66
C ARG A 159 -22.01 14.59 -0.12
N ARG A 160 -21.76 15.16 1.07
CA ARG A 160 -22.61 16.21 1.64
C ARG A 160 -22.61 17.46 0.77
N LEU A 161 -21.44 17.89 0.31
CA LEU A 161 -21.32 19.03 -0.60
C LEU A 161 -22.07 18.80 -1.92
N GLY A 162 -22.02 17.58 -2.48
CA GLY A 162 -22.72 17.22 -3.71
C GLY A 162 -24.23 17.31 -3.63
N GLN A 163 -24.81 17.25 -2.42
CA GLN A 163 -26.25 17.39 -2.18
C GLN A 163 -26.73 18.84 -2.09
N LEU A 164 -25.82 19.80 -1.96
CA LEU A 164 -26.15 21.21 -1.85
C LEU A 164 -26.43 21.85 -3.23
N PRO A 165 -27.25 22.91 -3.31
CA PRO A 165 -27.35 23.76 -4.50
C PRO A 165 -25.98 24.29 -4.96
N LEU A 166 -25.85 24.60 -6.23
CA LEU A 166 -24.57 25.02 -6.83
C LEU A 166 -23.91 26.20 -6.12
N ASP A 167 -24.69 27.21 -5.76
CA ASP A 167 -24.20 28.42 -5.07
C ASP A 167 -23.69 28.11 -3.67
N GLU A 168 -24.39 27.24 -2.94
CA GLU A 168 -23.97 26.80 -1.61
C GLU A 168 -22.71 25.95 -1.69
N ARG A 169 -22.59 25.05 -2.69
CA ARG A 169 -21.38 24.27 -2.97
C ARG A 169 -20.18 25.19 -3.26
N ARG A 170 -20.37 26.19 -4.13
CA ARG A 170 -19.36 27.19 -4.46
C ARG A 170 -18.87 27.91 -3.20
N ASN A 171 -19.78 28.40 -2.37
CA ASN A 171 -19.46 29.09 -1.14
C ASN A 171 -18.75 28.17 -0.11
N ALA A 172 -19.18 26.92 0.02
CA ALA A 172 -18.55 25.95 0.91
C ALA A 172 -17.12 25.61 0.46
N ILE A 173 -16.87 25.43 -0.85
CA ILE A 173 -15.54 25.21 -1.40
C ILE A 173 -14.66 26.44 -1.22
N ALA A 174 -15.17 27.63 -1.47
CA ALA A 174 -14.43 28.87 -1.26
C ALA A 174 -13.99 29.01 0.21
N LYS A 175 -14.86 28.69 1.18
CA LYS A 175 -14.53 28.64 2.61
C LYS A 175 -13.43 27.62 2.92
N LEU A 176 -13.52 26.41 2.34
CA LEU A 176 -12.52 25.35 2.52
C LEU A 176 -11.15 25.74 1.97
N LEU A 177 -11.10 26.34 0.79
CA LEU A 177 -9.86 26.80 0.18
C LEU A 177 -9.20 27.91 1.00
N ARG A 178 -9.99 28.84 1.51
CA ARG A 178 -9.50 29.87 2.42
C ARG A 178 -8.93 29.30 3.72
N ALA A 179 -9.59 28.31 4.32
CA ALA A 179 -9.15 27.68 5.55
C ALA A 179 -7.87 26.85 5.38
N ARG A 180 -7.68 26.18 4.21
CA ARG A 180 -6.50 25.34 3.94
C ARG A 180 -5.25 26.13 3.57
N SER A 181 -5.41 27.26 2.93
CA SER A 181 -4.32 28.03 2.34
C SER A 181 -4.23 29.46 2.88
N VAL A 182 -4.27 29.60 4.22
CA VAL A 182 -4.34 30.92 4.90
C VAL A 182 -3.32 31.94 4.36
N HIS A 183 -2.15 31.49 3.88
CA HIS A 183 -1.11 32.38 3.35
C HIS A 183 -1.09 32.49 1.82
N ASN A 184 -1.66 31.53 1.07
CA ASN A 184 -1.56 31.51 -0.39
C ASN A 184 -2.75 32.20 -1.10
N TRP A 185 -3.97 32.11 -0.58
CA TRP A 185 -5.14 32.69 -1.26
C TRP A 185 -5.11 34.23 -1.25
N MET A 186 -4.46 34.87 -0.26
CA MET A 186 -4.29 36.33 -0.21
C MET A 186 -3.40 36.89 -1.33
N ARG A 187 -2.61 36.03 -2.00
CA ARG A 187 -1.74 36.41 -3.13
C ARG A 187 -2.40 36.18 -4.48
N LEU A 188 -3.56 35.53 -4.50
CA LEU A 188 -4.30 35.26 -5.72
C LEU A 188 -5.22 36.45 -6.04
N SER A 189 -5.33 36.79 -7.32
CA SER A 189 -6.39 37.66 -7.81
C SER A 189 -7.76 37.01 -7.63
N VAL A 190 -8.82 37.80 -7.63
CA VAL A 190 -10.20 37.31 -7.51
C VAL A 190 -10.51 36.29 -8.58
N ASP A 191 -10.06 36.53 -9.82
CA ASP A 191 -10.30 35.64 -10.97
C ASP A 191 -9.54 34.32 -10.85
N GLU A 192 -8.33 34.33 -10.33
CA GLU A 192 -7.54 33.12 -10.07
C GLU A 192 -8.16 32.28 -8.96
N PHE A 193 -8.63 32.92 -7.89
CA PHE A 193 -9.33 32.24 -6.81
C PHE A 193 -10.64 31.62 -7.29
N ASP A 194 -11.42 32.33 -8.11
CA ASP A 194 -12.67 31.82 -8.68
C ASP A 194 -12.41 30.64 -9.64
N ARG A 195 -11.38 30.70 -10.47
CA ARG A 195 -10.94 29.55 -11.28
C ARG A 195 -10.61 28.31 -10.44
N LEU A 196 -9.92 28.49 -9.30
CA LEU A 196 -9.63 27.39 -8.37
C LEU A 196 -10.91 26.79 -7.78
N VAL A 197 -11.86 27.63 -7.39
CA VAL A 197 -13.17 27.18 -6.87
C VAL A 197 -13.89 26.34 -7.93
N TRP A 198 -13.94 26.80 -9.20
CA TRP A 198 -14.55 26.07 -10.30
C TRP A 198 -13.82 24.76 -10.63
N GLN A 199 -12.51 24.74 -10.55
CA GLN A 199 -11.72 23.52 -10.74
C GLN A 199 -12.08 22.46 -9.68
N HIS A 200 -12.22 22.85 -8.42
CA HIS A 200 -12.63 21.94 -7.34
C HIS A 200 -14.08 21.49 -7.48
N LEU A 201 -14.97 22.36 -7.96
CA LEU A 201 -16.35 21.99 -8.27
C LEU A 201 -16.41 20.89 -9.32
N ARG A 202 -15.66 21.03 -10.43
CA ARG A 202 -15.58 20.01 -11.49
C ARG A 202 -15.05 18.67 -10.95
N GLN A 203 -14.04 18.69 -10.07
CA GLN A 203 -13.53 17.48 -9.43
C GLN A 203 -14.56 16.79 -8.54
N LEU A 204 -15.47 17.56 -7.91
CA LEU A 204 -16.59 17.02 -7.14
C LEU A 204 -17.61 16.32 -8.02
N ASP A 205 -17.92 16.89 -9.19
CA ASP A 205 -18.88 16.33 -10.14
C ASP A 205 -18.38 15.05 -10.82
N LEU A 206 -17.06 14.90 -10.98
CA LEU A 206 -16.41 13.67 -11.47
C LEU A 206 -16.45 12.51 -10.46
N GLY A 207 -16.83 12.79 -9.22
CA GLY A 207 -16.90 11.81 -8.12
C GLY A 207 -15.53 11.49 -7.53
N PRO A 208 -15.47 11.04 -6.26
CA PRO A 208 -14.25 10.46 -5.73
C PRO A 208 -13.95 9.21 -6.54
N ASP A 209 -12.69 9.03 -6.92
CA ASP A 209 -12.20 7.78 -7.50
C ASP A 209 -12.90 6.63 -6.80
N LYS A 210 -13.69 5.84 -7.56
CA LYS A 210 -14.35 4.67 -7.00
C LYS A 210 -13.28 3.89 -6.26
N PRO A 211 -13.43 3.60 -4.96
CA PRO A 211 -12.50 2.70 -4.31
C PRO A 211 -12.55 1.42 -5.13
N CYS A 212 -11.44 1.04 -5.73
CA CYS A 212 -11.30 -0.31 -6.25
C CYS A 212 -11.64 -1.22 -5.08
N CYS A 213 -12.78 -1.90 -5.17
CA CYS A 213 -13.06 -3.05 -4.33
C CYS A 213 -12.00 -4.08 -4.69
N VAL A 214 -10.92 -4.06 -3.96
CA VAL A 214 -9.94 -5.13 -3.98
C VAL A 214 -10.33 -6.05 -2.84
N CYS A 215 -10.93 -7.16 -3.22
CA CYS A 215 -11.07 -8.34 -2.36
C CYS A 215 -9.71 -8.81 -1.90
#